data_bc7edb377720d28d23a910f66a8e1980
#
_entry.id   bc7edb377720d28d23a910f66a8e1980
#
_cell.length_a   1.000
_cell.length_b   1.000
_cell.length_c   1.000
_cell.angle_alpha   90.00
_cell.angle_beta   90.00
_cell.angle_gamma   90.00
#
_symmetry.space_group_name_H-M   'P 1'
#
loop_
_entity.id
_entity.type
_entity.pdbx_description
1 polymer ?
#
loop_
_entity_poly.entity_id
_entity_poly.type
_entity_poly.pdbx_seq_one_letter_code
_entity_poly.pdbx_strand_id
1 'polypeptide(L)'
;ALGHRAGCNNTTGNNNVFLGSCACACVATYTNTVAIGYGAIACTNNWFELGNSSQVVNLPGKLSIAGTCGSAGYVMCTNGSGCIGWTSIAGASGGVTCVATANTHVGDGSMSSIVALSAVHNTAYGYQSLKELTCGDYNTAIGSCSLGKTTTGLRNTASGYAALWKNTTGCENTASGIYALMNNTTASENTAVGNRALLTNSTGCANTAVGSSALRVNTTGLRHTAFGVEALKNNTTGSYNNAQGYGALFTNTTGQTNDAFGYAALYANTTGGCNAAFGHAPLAKNTTGNQNTAVGNLALCSNTTGNYSTAVGTK
;
A
#
# COMPACT_ATOMS: atom_id res chain seq x y z
N ALA A 1 51.09 26.12 3.88
CA ALA A 1 50.68 25.61 5.19
C ALA A 1 50.66 26.74 6.21
N LEU A 2 49.65 26.80 7.09
CA LEU A 2 49.54 27.77 8.16
C LEU A 2 49.09 27.06 9.44
N GLY A 3 49.92 27.07 10.48
CA GLY A 3 49.68 26.42 11.77
C GLY A 3 50.86 25.59 12.25
N HIS A 4 50.92 25.30 13.58
CA HIS A 4 51.98 24.48 14.14
C HIS A 4 51.97 23.08 13.52
N ARG A 5 53.11 22.64 12.94
CA ARG A 5 53.25 21.38 12.22
C ARG A 5 52.30 21.19 11.04
N ALA A 6 51.69 22.24 10.48
CA ALA A 6 50.87 22.13 9.29
C ALA A 6 51.75 21.69 8.11
N GLY A 7 51.30 20.65 7.39
CA GLY A 7 52.01 20.10 6.24
C GLY A 7 53.31 19.35 6.55
N CYS A 8 53.57 18.97 7.83
CA CYS A 8 54.86 18.40 8.25
C CYS A 8 55.20 17.07 7.53
N ASN A 9 54.24 16.32 7.01
CA ASN A 9 54.47 15.07 6.28
C ASN A 9 54.59 15.27 4.77
N ASN A 10 54.35 16.49 4.24
CA ASN A 10 54.40 16.72 2.79
C ASN A 10 55.85 17.04 2.37
N THR A 11 56.46 16.13 1.64
CA THR A 11 57.83 16.27 1.14
C THR A 11 57.94 16.58 -0.35
N THR A 12 57.15 15.91 -1.19
CA THR A 12 57.21 16.04 -2.66
C THR A 12 55.85 16.33 -3.29
N GLY A 13 54.77 16.32 -2.50
CA GLY A 13 53.39 16.61 -2.99
C GLY A 13 53.24 18.07 -3.36
N ASN A 14 52.54 18.35 -4.47
CA ASN A 14 52.36 19.69 -5.01
C ASN A 14 50.91 20.18 -4.83
N ASN A 15 50.72 21.51 -4.87
CA ASN A 15 49.38 22.14 -4.86
C ASN A 15 48.55 21.82 -3.60
N ASN A 16 49.19 21.67 -2.45
CA ASN A 16 48.51 21.29 -1.22
C ASN A 16 48.23 22.52 -0.33
N VAL A 17 47.12 22.55 0.34
CA VAL A 17 46.74 23.56 1.33
C VAL A 17 46.54 22.89 2.68
N PHE A 18 47.36 23.28 3.66
CA PHE A 18 47.21 22.83 5.05
C PHE A 18 47.02 24.04 5.96
N LEU A 19 45.87 24.13 6.61
CA LEU A 19 45.47 25.23 7.47
C LEU A 19 44.96 24.69 8.80
N GLY A 20 45.71 24.91 9.84
CA GLY A 20 45.39 24.41 11.18
C GLY A 20 46.61 23.69 11.82
N SER A 21 46.68 23.65 13.14
CA SER A 21 47.73 22.90 13.83
C SER A 21 47.61 21.41 13.52
N CYS A 22 48.70 20.79 13.14
CA CYS A 22 48.78 19.38 12.72
C CYS A 22 47.92 18.97 11.48
N ALA A 23 47.42 19.94 10.71
CA ALA A 23 46.78 19.65 9.43
C ALA A 23 47.81 19.10 8.44
N CYS A 24 47.61 17.91 7.88
CA CYS A 24 48.62 17.25 7.02
C CYS A 24 48.03 16.29 6.01
N ALA A 25 48.87 15.69 5.17
CA ALA A 25 48.52 14.55 4.33
C ALA A 25 48.95 13.24 5.01
N CYS A 26 48.21 12.16 4.80
CA CYS A 26 48.59 10.81 5.27
C CYS A 26 49.94 10.35 4.71
N VAL A 27 50.24 10.72 3.46
CA VAL A 27 51.44 10.32 2.74
C VAL A 27 52.13 11.56 2.17
N ALA A 28 53.44 11.50 2.16
CA ALA A 28 54.32 12.61 1.80
C ALA A 28 54.23 13.11 0.35
N THR A 29 53.66 12.30 -0.54
CA THR A 29 53.60 12.55 -1.98
C THR A 29 52.24 12.98 -2.53
N TYR A 30 51.21 13.12 -1.67
CA TYR A 30 49.90 13.48 -2.14
C TYR A 30 49.86 14.90 -2.73
N THR A 31 49.11 15.05 -3.81
CA THR A 31 48.96 16.31 -4.55
C THR A 31 47.55 16.78 -4.63
N ASN A 32 47.33 18.10 -4.81
CA ASN A 32 46.03 18.75 -4.87
C ASN A 32 45.15 18.44 -3.64
N THR A 33 45.73 18.38 -2.46
CA THR A 33 44.97 18.11 -1.22
C THR A 33 44.75 19.39 -0.42
N VAL A 34 43.61 19.46 0.22
CA VAL A 34 43.28 20.54 1.16
C VAL A 34 42.89 19.92 2.49
N ALA A 35 43.57 20.28 3.58
CA ALA A 35 43.21 19.89 4.93
C ALA A 35 43.10 21.14 5.80
N ILE A 36 41.89 21.41 6.31
CA ILE A 36 41.57 22.58 7.12
C ILE A 36 41.01 22.14 8.46
N GLY A 37 41.63 22.58 9.54
CA GLY A 37 41.23 22.28 10.89
C GLY A 37 42.34 21.66 11.73
N TYR A 38 42.16 21.63 13.05
CA TYR A 38 43.11 20.98 13.95
C TYR A 38 43.16 19.48 13.68
N GLY A 39 44.30 18.94 13.32
CA GLY A 39 44.48 17.52 13.04
C GLY A 39 43.70 17.00 11.83
N ALA A 40 43.29 17.84 10.89
CA ALA A 40 42.68 17.40 9.63
C ALA A 40 43.72 16.66 8.77
N ILE A 41 43.38 15.46 8.28
CA ILE A 41 44.31 14.59 7.58
C ILE A 41 43.74 14.21 6.22
N ALA A 42 44.31 14.76 5.14
CA ALA A 42 43.94 14.37 3.77
C ALA A 42 44.60 13.03 3.40
N CYS A 43 43.78 12.02 3.04
CA CYS A 43 44.25 10.65 2.90
C CYS A 43 44.36 10.15 1.45
N THR A 44 44.20 11.01 0.44
CA THR A 44 44.43 10.68 -0.98
C THR A 44 44.64 11.93 -1.81
N ASN A 45 45.10 11.79 -3.05
CA ASN A 45 45.19 12.87 -4.03
C ASN A 45 43.81 13.48 -4.33
N ASN A 46 43.78 14.77 -4.65
CA ASN A 46 42.55 15.51 -4.97
C ASN A 46 41.49 15.45 -3.86
N TRP A 47 41.93 15.50 -2.61
CA TRP A 47 41.10 15.39 -1.41
C TRP A 47 40.91 16.73 -0.72
N PHE A 48 39.71 16.97 -0.24
CA PHE A 48 39.40 18.12 0.64
C PHE A 48 38.88 17.58 1.98
N GLU A 49 39.65 17.86 3.05
CA GLU A 49 39.31 17.48 4.41
C GLU A 49 39.03 18.72 5.23
N LEU A 50 37.91 18.76 5.94
CA LEU A 50 37.49 19.84 6.81
C LEU A 50 37.26 19.30 8.22
N GLY A 51 38.20 19.57 9.13
CA GLY A 51 38.21 19.03 10.48
C GLY A 51 38.73 17.59 10.58
N ASN A 52 38.58 16.98 11.73
CA ASN A 52 38.88 15.59 12.00
C ASN A 52 37.62 14.83 12.45
N SER A 53 37.70 13.53 12.71
CA SER A 53 36.56 12.67 13.09
C SER A 53 35.84 13.11 14.39
N SER A 54 36.42 14.02 15.16
CA SER A 54 35.82 14.52 16.41
C SER A 54 35.19 15.92 16.25
N GLN A 55 35.23 16.52 15.07
CA GLN A 55 34.78 17.88 14.84
C GLN A 55 33.48 17.92 14.03
N VAL A 56 32.57 18.79 14.47
CA VAL A 56 31.34 19.08 13.72
C VAL A 56 31.59 20.32 12.86
N VAL A 57 31.42 20.18 11.55
CA VAL A 57 31.48 21.31 10.61
C VAL A 57 30.06 21.84 10.40
N ASN A 58 29.80 23.05 10.89
CA ASN A 58 28.54 23.74 10.67
C ASN A 58 28.71 24.72 9.48
N LEU A 59 27.95 24.47 8.42
CA LEU A 59 27.91 25.31 7.21
C LEU A 59 26.57 26.06 7.18
N PRO A 60 26.51 27.30 7.71
CA PRO A 60 25.28 28.09 7.59
C PRO A 60 25.09 28.49 6.13
N GLY A 61 23.99 28.03 5.52
CA GLY A 61 23.67 28.30 4.13
C GLY A 61 23.64 27.04 3.24
N LYS A 62 23.86 27.22 1.96
CA LYS A 62 23.84 26.11 0.98
C LYS A 62 25.25 25.55 0.76
N LEU A 63 25.41 24.23 0.91
CA LEU A 63 26.60 23.54 0.43
C LEU A 63 26.45 23.30 -1.07
N SER A 64 27.29 23.97 -1.88
CA SER A 64 27.38 23.70 -3.32
C SER A 64 28.69 22.97 -3.60
N ILE A 65 28.59 21.77 -4.15
CA ILE A 65 29.73 20.98 -4.59
C ILE A 65 29.80 21.11 -6.11
N ALA A 66 30.79 21.90 -6.61
CA ALA A 66 30.99 22.06 -8.06
C ALA A 66 31.52 20.79 -8.67
N GLY A 67 30.89 20.33 -9.76
CA GLY A 67 31.41 19.22 -10.55
C GLY A 67 30.37 18.24 -11.06
N THR A 68 29.42 17.85 -10.30
CA THR A 68 28.21 17.16 -10.75
C THR A 68 27.12 17.57 -9.78
N CYS A 69 26.27 18.52 -10.17
CA CYS A 69 24.93 18.57 -9.57
C CYS A 69 24.42 17.15 -9.65
N GLY A 70 24.15 16.52 -8.51
CA GLY A 70 23.68 15.13 -8.51
C GLY A 70 22.66 14.94 -9.61
N SER A 71 22.94 14.02 -10.51
CA SER A 71 21.97 13.67 -11.56
C SER A 71 20.63 13.42 -10.89
N ALA A 72 19.52 13.76 -11.53
CA ALA A 72 18.19 13.50 -10.99
C ALA A 72 18.15 12.03 -10.53
N GLY A 73 17.80 11.80 -9.24
CA GLY A 73 17.83 10.46 -8.66
C GLY A 73 19.02 10.16 -7.73
N TYR A 74 19.84 11.14 -7.39
CA TYR A 74 20.89 10.99 -6.37
C TYR A 74 20.58 11.83 -5.13
N VAL A 75 20.86 11.28 -3.97
CA VAL A 75 20.83 11.98 -2.68
C VAL A 75 22.20 11.94 -2.04
N MET A 76 22.46 12.94 -1.23
CA MET A 76 23.66 12.97 -0.39
C MET A 76 23.41 12.11 0.86
N CYS A 77 24.16 11.04 1.03
CA CYS A 77 24.07 10.20 2.22
C CYS A 77 25.45 9.81 2.76
N THR A 78 25.49 9.49 4.03
CA THR A 78 26.69 8.91 4.65
C THR A 78 26.71 7.41 4.38
N ASN A 79 27.84 6.90 3.90
CA ASN A 79 28.06 5.46 3.95
C ASN A 79 28.37 5.03 5.41
N GLY A 80 28.31 3.73 5.70
CA GLY A 80 28.59 3.20 7.03
C GLY A 80 29.99 3.53 7.59
N SER A 81 30.84 4.15 6.80
CA SER A 81 32.20 4.62 7.16
C SER A 81 32.26 6.13 7.41
N GLY A 82 31.12 6.83 7.45
CA GLY A 82 31.06 8.26 7.73
C GLY A 82 31.38 9.20 6.56
N CYS A 83 31.65 8.68 5.37
CA CYS A 83 31.84 9.51 4.18
C CYS A 83 30.51 9.95 3.58
N ILE A 84 30.40 11.23 3.23
CA ILE A 84 29.25 11.76 2.50
C ILE A 84 29.49 11.64 1.01
N GLY A 85 28.60 10.99 0.30
CA GLY A 85 28.66 10.82 -1.14
C GLY A 85 27.31 10.93 -1.81
N TRP A 86 27.30 11.17 -3.11
CA TRP A 86 26.10 11.01 -3.92
C TRP A 86 25.89 9.52 -4.18
N THR A 87 24.77 9.00 -3.74
CA THR A 87 24.37 7.62 -4.09
C THR A 87 23.10 7.63 -4.90
N SER A 88 23.02 6.72 -5.85
CA SER A 88 21.77 6.49 -6.57
C SER A 88 20.74 5.91 -5.59
N ILE A 89 19.53 6.41 -5.63
CA ILE A 89 18.44 5.94 -4.77
C ILE A 89 17.98 4.52 -5.18
N ALA A 90 18.42 4.03 -6.32
CA ALA A 90 18.15 2.66 -6.76
C ALA A 90 18.92 1.65 -5.89
N GLY A 91 18.46 1.42 -4.66
CA GLY A 91 19.09 0.49 -3.71
C GLY A 91 19.17 1.00 -2.27
N ALA A 92 18.75 2.24 -1.98
CA ALA A 92 18.62 2.70 -0.61
C ALA A 92 17.36 2.09 0.01
N SER A 93 17.51 1.09 0.87
CA SER A 93 16.42 0.62 1.72
C SER A 93 15.89 1.78 2.59
N GLY A 94 14.66 2.22 2.33
CA GLY A 94 13.96 3.25 3.09
C GLY A 94 13.92 4.66 2.50
N GLY A 95 14.55 4.93 1.35
CA GLY A 95 14.46 6.23 0.66
C GLY A 95 13.22 6.43 -0.20
N VAL A 96 12.86 7.70 -0.46
CA VAL A 96 11.85 8.03 -1.48
C VAL A 96 12.51 8.00 -2.84
N THR A 97 12.10 7.11 -3.72
CA THR A 97 12.54 7.07 -5.12
C THR A 97 11.47 7.66 -6.03
N CYS A 98 11.85 8.70 -6.78
CA CYS A 98 11.09 9.16 -7.93
C CYS A 98 11.83 8.66 -9.18
N VAL A 99 11.35 7.63 -9.81
CA VAL A 99 11.86 7.17 -11.10
C VAL A 99 11.22 7.99 -12.23
N ALA A 100 11.90 8.10 -13.37
CA ALA A 100 11.44 8.87 -14.55
C ALA A 100 10.04 8.47 -15.08
N THR A 101 9.43 7.47 -14.50
CA THR A 101 8.08 6.94 -14.77
C THR A 101 6.97 7.55 -13.90
N ALA A 102 7.25 8.64 -13.16
CA ALA A 102 6.33 9.25 -12.19
C ALA A 102 5.82 8.29 -11.09
N ASN A 103 6.57 7.22 -10.77
CA ASN A 103 6.29 6.35 -9.64
C ASN A 103 6.92 6.92 -8.36
N THR A 104 6.20 6.78 -7.25
CA THR A 104 6.71 7.15 -5.91
C THR A 104 6.64 5.94 -5.00
N HIS A 105 7.75 5.54 -4.38
CA HIS A 105 7.72 4.44 -3.43
C HIS A 105 8.64 4.64 -2.23
N VAL A 106 8.23 4.10 -1.08
CA VAL A 106 8.95 4.12 0.19
C VAL A 106 8.76 2.78 0.90
N GLY A 107 9.83 2.18 1.33
CA GLY A 107 9.82 0.91 2.07
C GLY A 107 10.69 -0.15 1.41
N ASP A 108 11.20 -1.05 2.24
CA ASP A 108 12.05 -2.14 1.77
C ASP A 108 11.28 -3.11 0.86
N GLY A 109 11.85 -3.42 -0.30
CA GLY A 109 11.24 -4.29 -1.30
C GLY A 109 9.99 -3.73 -1.99
N SER A 110 9.64 -2.44 -1.79
CA SER A 110 8.54 -1.82 -2.53
C SER A 110 8.91 -1.66 -4.01
N MET A 111 7.96 -1.96 -4.92
CA MET A 111 8.14 -1.87 -6.38
C MET A 111 9.44 -2.53 -6.91
N SER A 112 9.92 -3.59 -6.27
CA SER A 112 11.24 -4.18 -6.57
C SER A 112 11.30 -4.91 -7.91
N SER A 113 10.18 -5.20 -8.56
CA SER A 113 10.10 -5.94 -9.83
C SER A 113 9.81 -5.06 -11.05
N ILE A 114 9.71 -3.73 -10.90
CA ILE A 114 9.44 -2.85 -12.03
C ILE A 114 10.60 -2.93 -13.03
N VAL A 115 10.27 -3.29 -14.26
CA VAL A 115 11.16 -3.12 -15.42
C VAL A 115 11.07 -1.66 -15.87
N ALA A 116 12.20 -1.00 -16.06
CA ALA A 116 12.26 0.41 -16.40
C ALA A 116 11.28 0.80 -17.53
N LEU A 117 10.48 1.85 -17.31
CA LEU A 117 9.51 2.43 -18.25
C LEU A 117 8.24 1.59 -18.54
N SER A 118 8.02 0.47 -17.85
CA SER A 118 6.86 -0.40 -18.12
C SER A 118 5.66 -0.15 -17.21
N ALA A 119 5.82 0.51 -16.07
CA ALA A 119 4.76 0.87 -15.15
C ALA A 119 4.88 2.34 -14.74
N VAL A 120 3.79 3.11 -14.80
CA VAL A 120 3.80 4.55 -14.56
C VAL A 120 2.72 5.00 -13.56
N HIS A 121 2.97 6.13 -12.90
CA HIS A 121 2.00 6.77 -11.98
C HIS A 121 1.55 5.89 -10.81
N ASN A 122 2.43 5.07 -10.27
CA ASN A 122 2.13 4.24 -9.12
C ASN A 122 2.70 4.86 -7.83
N THR A 123 1.98 4.70 -6.73
CA THR A 123 2.41 5.10 -5.40
C THR A 123 2.47 3.87 -4.48
N ALA A 124 3.61 3.59 -3.86
CA ALA A 124 3.78 2.50 -2.93
C ALA A 124 4.44 2.98 -1.63
N TYR A 125 3.77 2.80 -0.52
CA TYR A 125 4.25 3.15 0.80
C TYR A 125 4.12 1.97 1.76
N GLY A 126 5.23 1.34 2.11
CA GLY A 126 5.27 0.20 3.04
C GLY A 126 6.16 -0.94 2.56
N TYR A 127 6.51 -1.84 3.49
CA TYR A 127 7.30 -3.04 3.21
C TYR A 127 6.62 -3.89 2.14
N GLN A 128 7.33 -4.21 1.05
CA GLN A 128 6.87 -5.03 -0.08
C GLN A 128 5.54 -4.58 -0.73
N SER A 129 5.18 -3.30 -0.63
CA SER A 129 4.04 -2.76 -1.36
C SER A 129 4.33 -2.73 -2.86
N LEU A 130 3.36 -3.15 -3.71
CA LEU A 130 3.53 -3.31 -5.17
C LEU A 130 4.80 -4.08 -5.57
N LYS A 131 5.20 -5.06 -4.77
CA LYS A 131 6.49 -5.76 -4.94
C LYS A 131 6.67 -6.40 -6.32
N GLU A 132 5.63 -7.08 -6.84
CA GLU A 132 5.71 -7.85 -8.08
C GLU A 132 5.17 -7.09 -9.30
N LEU A 133 4.96 -5.77 -9.18
CA LEU A 133 4.46 -4.93 -10.26
C LEU A 133 5.44 -4.96 -11.46
N THR A 134 4.91 -5.23 -12.64
CA THR A 134 5.68 -5.22 -13.90
C THR A 134 5.23 -4.11 -14.85
N CYS A 135 3.94 -4.06 -15.23
CA CYS A 135 3.41 -3.14 -16.24
C CYS A 135 2.12 -2.42 -15.80
N GLY A 136 1.65 -2.59 -14.54
CA GLY A 136 0.42 -1.96 -14.08
C GLY A 136 0.58 -0.48 -13.78
N ASP A 137 -0.39 0.34 -14.17
CA ASP A 137 -0.37 1.80 -14.02
C ASP A 137 -1.41 2.29 -13.00
N TYR A 138 -1.18 3.50 -12.48
CA TYR A 138 -2.13 4.23 -11.63
C TYR A 138 -2.54 3.48 -10.36
N ASN A 139 -1.68 2.65 -9.80
CA ASN A 139 -1.97 1.95 -8.54
C ASN A 139 -1.48 2.75 -7.33
N THR A 140 -2.27 2.75 -6.27
CA THR A 140 -1.90 3.32 -4.97
C THR A 140 -1.90 2.23 -3.91
N ALA A 141 -0.76 1.97 -3.29
CA ALA A 141 -0.57 0.95 -2.27
C ALA A 141 0.04 1.56 -1.00
N ILE A 142 -0.75 1.64 0.06
CA ILE A 142 -0.33 2.18 1.36
C ILE A 142 -0.48 1.09 2.43
N GLY A 143 0.64 0.63 2.96
CA GLY A 143 0.67 -0.44 3.96
C GLY A 143 1.59 -1.58 3.58
N SER A 144 2.07 -2.31 4.57
CA SER A 144 2.91 -3.49 4.34
C SER A 144 2.16 -4.55 3.52
N CYS A 145 2.80 -5.06 2.47
CA CYS A 145 2.28 -6.07 1.55
C CYS A 145 1.02 -5.66 0.75
N SER A 146 0.63 -4.38 0.74
CA SER A 146 -0.49 -3.92 -0.08
C SER A 146 -0.18 -4.08 -1.57
N LEU A 147 -1.13 -4.64 -2.36
CA LEU A 147 -0.95 -4.96 -3.80
C LEU A 147 0.34 -5.75 -4.11
N GLY A 148 0.86 -6.52 -3.14
CA GLY A 148 2.18 -7.12 -3.21
C GLY A 148 2.40 -8.09 -4.39
N LYS A 149 1.35 -8.73 -4.89
CA LYS A 149 1.36 -9.68 -6.01
C LYS A 149 0.86 -9.11 -7.34
N THR A 150 0.55 -7.81 -7.38
CA THR A 150 0.07 -7.18 -8.61
C THR A 150 1.17 -7.18 -9.67
N THR A 151 0.82 -7.66 -10.85
CA THR A 151 1.73 -7.69 -12.01
C THR A 151 1.34 -6.67 -13.08
N THR A 152 0.15 -6.80 -13.64
CA THR A 152 -0.36 -5.93 -14.72
C THR A 152 -1.68 -5.23 -14.36
N GLY A 153 -2.22 -5.48 -13.14
CA GLY A 153 -3.42 -4.79 -12.66
C GLY A 153 -3.23 -3.28 -12.59
N LEU A 154 -4.24 -2.51 -12.98
CA LEU A 154 -4.16 -1.05 -13.06
C LEU A 154 -5.32 -0.37 -12.31
N ARG A 155 -5.11 0.90 -11.92
CA ARG A 155 -6.11 1.73 -11.23
C ARG A 155 -6.64 1.12 -9.93
N ASN A 156 -5.80 0.39 -9.19
CA ASN A 156 -6.19 -0.15 -7.89
C ASN A 156 -5.73 0.77 -6.76
N THR A 157 -6.55 0.89 -5.74
CA THR A 157 -6.23 1.60 -4.50
C THR A 157 -6.28 0.64 -3.32
N ALA A 158 -5.17 0.45 -2.63
CA ALA A 158 -5.08 -0.40 -1.46
C ALA A 158 -4.48 0.36 -0.26
N SER A 159 -5.22 0.45 0.83
CA SER A 159 -4.79 1.07 2.08
C SER A 159 -5.00 0.12 3.25
N GLY A 160 -3.92 -0.38 3.82
CA GLY A 160 -3.94 -1.33 4.94
C GLY A 160 -2.99 -2.51 4.75
N TYR A 161 -2.72 -3.22 5.85
CA TYR A 161 -1.89 -4.42 5.81
C TYR A 161 -2.50 -5.49 4.90
N ALA A 162 -1.74 -5.94 3.91
CA ALA A 162 -2.12 -6.96 2.94
C ALA A 162 -3.46 -6.70 2.21
N ALA A 163 -3.88 -5.41 2.07
CA ALA A 163 -5.01 -5.05 1.23
C ALA A 163 -4.68 -5.37 -0.24
N LEU A 164 -5.59 -6.06 -0.95
CA LEU A 164 -5.39 -6.52 -2.34
C LEU A 164 -4.11 -7.34 -2.55
N TRP A 165 -3.62 -8.03 -1.54
CA TRP A 165 -2.30 -8.66 -1.60
C TRP A 165 -2.12 -9.63 -2.78
N LYS A 166 -3.11 -10.50 -3.08
CA LYS A 166 -3.02 -11.49 -4.15
C LYS A 166 -3.52 -11.01 -5.51
N ASN A 167 -3.92 -9.74 -5.62
CA ASN A 167 -4.34 -9.20 -6.91
C ASN A 167 -3.20 -9.35 -7.92
N THR A 168 -3.48 -9.96 -9.06
CA THR A 168 -2.48 -10.11 -10.14
C THR A 168 -2.80 -9.18 -11.31
N THR A 169 -3.96 -9.34 -11.92
CA THR A 169 -4.39 -8.60 -13.11
C THR A 169 -5.68 -7.81 -12.91
N GLY A 170 -6.34 -7.96 -11.74
CA GLY A 170 -7.58 -7.23 -11.45
C GLY A 170 -7.37 -5.72 -11.45
N CYS A 171 -8.34 -4.98 -11.99
CA CYS A 171 -8.28 -3.54 -12.19
C CYS A 171 -9.41 -2.81 -11.47
N GLU A 172 -9.19 -1.52 -11.19
CA GLU A 172 -10.24 -0.64 -10.68
C GLU A 172 -10.82 -1.08 -9.33
N ASN A 173 -10.01 -1.75 -8.50
CA ASN A 173 -10.43 -2.17 -7.17
C ASN A 173 -10.00 -1.15 -6.12
N THR A 174 -10.86 -0.90 -5.15
CA THR A 174 -10.57 -0.09 -3.95
C THR A 174 -10.66 -0.95 -2.70
N ALA A 175 -9.57 -1.05 -1.95
CA ALA A 175 -9.51 -1.80 -0.69
C ALA A 175 -8.94 -0.92 0.44
N SER A 176 -9.73 -0.70 1.47
CA SER A 176 -9.32 0.07 2.66
C SER A 176 -9.59 -0.73 3.93
N GLY A 177 -8.53 -1.20 4.57
CA GLY A 177 -8.61 -2.00 5.79
C GLY A 177 -7.66 -3.20 5.77
N ILE A 178 -7.38 -3.75 6.96
CA ILE A 178 -6.55 -4.95 7.11
C ILE A 178 -7.23 -6.12 6.40
N TYR A 179 -6.51 -6.77 5.47
CA TYR A 179 -6.98 -7.90 4.65
C TYR A 179 -8.21 -7.61 3.76
N ALA A 180 -8.55 -6.35 3.48
CA ALA A 180 -9.60 -6.03 2.51
C ALA A 180 -9.18 -6.54 1.12
N LEU A 181 -10.09 -7.29 0.43
CA LEU A 181 -9.85 -7.92 -0.88
C LEU A 181 -8.54 -8.74 -0.97
N MET A 182 -8.06 -9.27 0.13
CA MET A 182 -6.73 -9.90 0.21
C MET A 182 -6.52 -11.01 -0.83
N ASN A 183 -7.53 -11.84 -1.08
CA ASN A 183 -7.44 -12.98 -1.99
C ASN A 183 -7.96 -12.70 -3.42
N ASN A 184 -8.27 -11.44 -3.73
CA ASN A 184 -8.63 -11.07 -5.11
C ASN A 184 -7.49 -11.43 -6.06
N THR A 185 -7.80 -12.05 -7.18
CA THR A 185 -6.76 -12.39 -8.18
C THR A 185 -6.94 -11.62 -9.47
N THR A 186 -8.07 -11.77 -10.12
CA THR A 186 -8.35 -11.20 -11.45
C THR A 186 -9.62 -10.34 -11.48
N ALA A 187 -10.39 -10.32 -10.39
CA ALA A 187 -11.63 -9.56 -10.33
C ALA A 187 -11.39 -8.05 -10.32
N SER A 188 -12.32 -7.34 -10.93
CA SER A 188 -12.25 -5.89 -11.12
C SER A 188 -13.48 -5.16 -10.56
N GLU A 189 -13.38 -3.84 -10.43
CA GLU A 189 -14.47 -2.96 -10.03
C GLU A 189 -15.04 -3.24 -8.63
N ASN A 190 -14.24 -3.78 -7.72
CA ASN A 190 -14.70 -4.05 -6.37
C ASN A 190 -14.29 -2.93 -5.40
N THR A 191 -15.18 -2.58 -4.50
CA THR A 191 -14.92 -1.65 -3.39
C THR A 191 -15.06 -2.39 -2.06
N ALA A 192 -14.00 -2.47 -1.27
CA ALA A 192 -13.98 -3.10 0.05
C ALA A 192 -13.43 -2.14 1.11
N VAL A 193 -14.27 -1.74 2.04
CA VAL A 193 -13.90 -0.86 3.15
C VAL A 193 -14.21 -1.53 4.49
N GLY A 194 -13.19 -1.85 5.25
CA GLY A 194 -13.30 -2.52 6.55
C GLY A 194 -12.37 -3.71 6.70
N ASN A 195 -12.14 -4.13 7.95
CA ASN A 195 -11.35 -5.30 8.25
C ASN A 195 -11.96 -6.55 7.60
N ARG A 196 -11.20 -7.26 6.76
CA ARG A 196 -11.62 -8.47 6.05
C ARG A 196 -12.87 -8.33 5.15
N ALA A 197 -13.21 -7.12 4.70
CA ALA A 197 -14.23 -6.94 3.68
C ALA A 197 -13.78 -7.63 2.38
N LEU A 198 -14.67 -8.43 1.74
CA LEU A 198 -14.39 -9.22 0.53
C LEU A 198 -13.11 -10.07 0.62
N LEU A 199 -12.78 -10.59 1.79
CA LEU A 199 -11.51 -11.28 2.05
C LEU A 199 -11.19 -12.40 1.04
N THR A 200 -12.17 -13.26 0.72
CA THR A 200 -11.95 -14.45 -0.11
C THR A 200 -12.40 -14.27 -1.57
N ASN A 201 -12.81 -13.07 -1.95
CA ASN A 201 -13.19 -12.80 -3.34
C ASN A 201 -12.02 -13.15 -4.27
N SER A 202 -12.28 -13.96 -5.28
CA SER A 202 -11.26 -14.34 -6.27
C SER A 202 -11.55 -13.74 -7.64
N THR A 203 -12.74 -13.99 -8.18
CA THR A 203 -13.16 -13.57 -9.52
C THR A 203 -14.48 -12.81 -9.57
N GLY A 204 -15.15 -12.59 -8.42
CA GLY A 204 -16.39 -11.82 -8.35
C GLY A 204 -16.15 -10.33 -8.61
N CYS A 205 -16.82 -9.74 -9.59
CA CYS A 205 -16.63 -8.34 -10.00
C CYS A 205 -17.78 -7.43 -9.56
N ALA A 206 -17.52 -6.13 -9.55
CA ALA A 206 -18.51 -5.10 -9.29
C ALA A 206 -19.22 -5.23 -7.93
N ASN A 207 -18.50 -5.62 -6.88
CA ASN A 207 -19.03 -5.73 -5.52
C ASN A 207 -18.65 -4.52 -4.69
N THR A 208 -19.59 -4.01 -3.90
CA THR A 208 -19.35 -2.99 -2.88
C THR A 208 -19.57 -3.58 -1.50
N ALA A 209 -18.53 -3.61 -0.67
CA ALA A 209 -18.58 -4.12 0.71
C ALA A 209 -18.00 -3.08 1.67
N VAL A 210 -18.85 -2.54 2.52
CA VAL A 210 -18.47 -1.56 3.54
C VAL A 210 -18.88 -2.06 4.92
N GLY A 211 -17.91 -2.34 5.76
CA GLY A 211 -18.11 -2.89 7.09
C GLY A 211 -17.15 -4.04 7.39
N SER A 212 -16.87 -4.26 8.67
CA SER A 212 -16.04 -5.40 9.09
C SER A 212 -16.69 -6.71 8.66
N SER A 213 -15.94 -7.55 7.94
CA SER A 213 -16.38 -8.85 7.43
C SER A 213 -17.60 -8.80 6.47
N ALA A 214 -17.92 -7.65 5.86
CA ALA A 214 -18.91 -7.59 4.80
C ALA A 214 -18.43 -8.41 3.58
N LEU A 215 -19.31 -9.26 3.01
CA LEU A 215 -19.01 -10.18 1.89
C LEU A 215 -17.73 -11.03 2.11
N ARG A 216 -17.41 -11.33 3.35
CA ARG A 216 -16.11 -11.93 3.71
C ARG A 216 -15.81 -13.22 2.94
N VAL A 217 -16.79 -14.09 2.72
CA VAL A 217 -16.61 -15.43 2.15
C VAL A 217 -16.94 -15.48 0.65
N ASN A 218 -17.34 -14.37 0.05
CA ASN A 218 -17.62 -14.31 -1.38
C ASN A 218 -16.44 -14.82 -2.20
N THR A 219 -16.71 -15.67 -3.19
CA THR A 219 -15.68 -16.20 -4.09
C THR A 219 -15.89 -15.72 -5.53
N THR A 220 -17.05 -15.98 -6.11
CA THR A 220 -17.36 -15.65 -7.50
C THR A 220 -18.64 -14.81 -7.67
N GLY A 221 -19.41 -14.61 -6.57
CA GLY A 221 -20.60 -13.77 -6.62
C GLY A 221 -20.28 -12.34 -7.05
N LEU A 222 -21.15 -11.74 -7.86
CA LEU A 222 -20.91 -10.44 -8.47
C LEU A 222 -22.09 -9.47 -8.25
N ARG A 223 -21.80 -8.17 -8.40
CA ARG A 223 -22.78 -7.08 -8.32
C ARG A 223 -23.56 -7.06 -7.01
N HIS A 224 -22.83 -7.18 -5.90
CA HIS A 224 -23.38 -7.04 -4.57
C HIS A 224 -23.21 -5.63 -4.02
N THR A 225 -24.17 -5.20 -3.21
CA THR A 225 -24.03 -4.08 -2.28
C THR A 225 -24.18 -4.60 -0.85
N ALA A 226 -23.11 -4.62 -0.08
CA ALA A 226 -23.12 -5.02 1.33
C ALA A 226 -22.64 -3.85 2.20
N PHE A 227 -23.54 -3.25 2.95
CA PHE A 227 -23.26 -2.10 3.80
C PHE A 227 -23.64 -2.40 5.26
N GLY A 228 -22.67 -2.67 6.08
CA GLY A 228 -22.84 -3.04 7.50
C GLY A 228 -21.89 -4.13 7.93
N VAL A 229 -21.65 -4.21 9.24
CA VAL A 229 -20.84 -5.28 9.81
C VAL A 229 -21.51 -6.63 9.53
N GLU A 230 -20.76 -7.56 8.95
CA GLU A 230 -21.21 -8.92 8.60
C GLU A 230 -22.35 -9.01 7.58
N ALA A 231 -22.68 -7.93 6.86
CA ALA A 231 -23.63 -7.99 5.75
C ALA A 231 -23.12 -8.95 4.66
N LEU A 232 -23.98 -9.89 4.20
CA LEU A 232 -23.64 -10.93 3.22
C LEU A 232 -22.39 -11.76 3.56
N LYS A 233 -22.05 -11.89 4.83
CA LYS A 233 -20.77 -12.46 5.27
C LYS A 233 -20.46 -13.82 4.66
N ASN A 234 -21.45 -14.71 4.58
CA ASN A 234 -21.27 -16.10 4.14
C ASN A 234 -21.66 -16.35 2.67
N ASN A 235 -21.95 -15.30 1.92
CA ASN A 235 -22.20 -15.44 0.48
C ASN A 235 -21.00 -16.08 -0.21
N THR A 236 -21.23 -17.04 -1.08
CA THR A 236 -20.18 -17.69 -1.85
C THR A 236 -20.28 -17.38 -3.35
N THR A 237 -21.37 -17.78 -3.98
CA THR A 237 -21.58 -17.67 -5.43
C THR A 237 -22.88 -16.95 -5.80
N GLY A 238 -23.78 -16.69 -4.82
CA GLY A 238 -24.97 -15.88 -5.07
C GLY A 238 -24.58 -14.52 -5.63
N SER A 239 -25.43 -13.93 -6.47
CA SER A 239 -25.17 -12.66 -7.15
C SER A 239 -26.35 -11.71 -7.05
N TYR A 240 -26.11 -10.42 -7.31
CA TYR A 240 -27.16 -9.39 -7.34
C TYR A 240 -27.90 -9.21 -6.02
N ASN A 241 -27.24 -9.41 -4.89
CA ASN A 241 -27.86 -9.18 -3.58
C ASN A 241 -27.48 -7.80 -3.04
N ASN A 242 -28.44 -7.15 -2.41
CA ASN A 242 -28.27 -5.87 -1.74
C ASN A 242 -28.59 -6.02 -0.24
N ALA A 243 -27.60 -5.84 0.60
CA ALA A 243 -27.71 -6.02 2.05
C ALA A 243 -27.22 -4.79 2.79
N GLN A 244 -28.11 -4.11 3.49
CA GLN A 244 -27.77 -2.92 4.28
C GLN A 244 -28.25 -3.10 5.72
N GLY A 245 -27.29 -3.19 6.64
CA GLY A 245 -27.54 -3.38 8.06
C GLY A 245 -26.64 -4.45 8.66
N TYR A 246 -26.56 -4.47 10.00
CA TYR A 246 -25.83 -5.50 10.71
C TYR A 246 -26.42 -6.89 10.41
N GLY A 247 -25.60 -7.80 9.90
CA GLY A 247 -26.01 -9.17 9.62
C GLY A 247 -27.13 -9.34 8.59
N ALA A 248 -27.43 -8.34 7.75
CA ALA A 248 -28.37 -8.51 6.64
C ALA A 248 -27.83 -9.58 5.69
N LEU A 249 -28.68 -10.57 5.32
CA LEU A 249 -28.31 -11.74 4.51
C LEU A 249 -27.07 -12.52 5.03
N PHE A 250 -26.91 -12.58 6.34
CA PHE A 250 -25.70 -13.13 6.97
C PHE A 250 -25.35 -14.54 6.50
N THR A 251 -26.33 -15.48 6.43
CA THR A 251 -26.10 -16.88 6.07
C THR A 251 -26.29 -17.17 4.59
N ASN A 252 -26.59 -16.16 3.78
CA ASN A 252 -26.78 -16.38 2.33
C ASN A 252 -25.54 -17.06 1.74
N THR A 253 -25.75 -18.09 0.95
CA THR A 253 -24.67 -18.80 0.25
C THR A 253 -24.77 -18.64 -1.27
N THR A 254 -25.87 -19.08 -1.84
CA THR A 254 -26.10 -19.07 -3.28
C THR A 254 -27.37 -18.33 -3.70
N GLY A 255 -28.17 -17.84 -2.73
CA GLY A 255 -29.36 -17.03 -3.00
C GLY A 255 -29.02 -15.77 -3.79
N GLN A 256 -29.88 -15.41 -4.74
CA GLN A 256 -29.64 -14.32 -5.68
C GLN A 256 -30.77 -13.30 -5.64
N THR A 257 -30.45 -12.07 -6.06
CA THR A 257 -31.44 -11.02 -6.27
C THR A 257 -32.29 -10.74 -5.02
N ASN A 258 -31.66 -10.73 -3.85
CA ASN A 258 -32.34 -10.40 -2.61
C ASN A 258 -32.03 -8.97 -2.19
N ASP A 259 -33.04 -8.23 -1.73
CA ASP A 259 -32.95 -6.90 -1.14
C ASP A 259 -33.23 -6.98 0.35
N ALA A 260 -32.24 -6.71 1.20
CA ALA A 260 -32.33 -6.79 2.65
C ALA A 260 -31.86 -5.49 3.30
N PHE A 261 -32.79 -4.70 3.81
CA PHE A 261 -32.52 -3.42 4.44
C PHE A 261 -32.96 -3.41 5.90
N GLY A 262 -31.98 -3.38 6.79
CA GLY A 262 -32.19 -3.29 8.23
C GLY A 262 -31.42 -4.33 9.02
N TYR A 263 -31.45 -4.21 10.34
CA TYR A 263 -30.82 -5.16 11.24
C TYR A 263 -31.35 -6.57 11.00
N ALA A 264 -30.48 -7.54 10.74
CA ALA A 264 -30.80 -8.95 10.56
C ALA A 264 -31.92 -9.25 9.52
N ALA A 265 -32.14 -8.38 8.53
CA ALA A 265 -33.08 -8.67 7.43
C ALA A 265 -32.56 -9.88 6.64
N LEU A 266 -33.45 -10.87 6.37
CA LEU A 266 -33.12 -12.14 5.68
C LEU A 266 -31.93 -12.87 6.33
N TYR A 267 -31.74 -12.78 7.63
CA TYR A 267 -30.57 -13.28 8.34
C TYR A 267 -30.25 -14.76 8.03
N ALA A 268 -31.26 -15.65 8.10
CA ALA A 268 -31.08 -17.09 7.92
C ALA A 268 -31.19 -17.54 6.46
N ASN A 269 -31.37 -16.63 5.49
CA ASN A 269 -31.49 -17.01 4.08
C ASN A 269 -30.23 -17.74 3.61
N THR A 270 -30.40 -18.86 2.93
CA THR A 270 -29.29 -19.65 2.39
C THR A 270 -29.30 -19.66 0.85
N THR A 271 -30.37 -20.16 0.27
CA THR A 271 -30.51 -20.29 -1.18
C THR A 271 -31.74 -19.57 -1.75
N GLY A 272 -32.61 -19.03 -0.88
CA GLY A 272 -33.81 -18.29 -1.32
C GLY A 272 -33.40 -17.06 -2.16
N GLY A 273 -34.17 -16.81 -3.21
CA GLY A 273 -33.91 -15.70 -4.15
C GLY A 273 -35.10 -14.80 -4.38
N CYS A 274 -34.86 -13.61 -4.94
CA CYS A 274 -35.86 -12.62 -5.28
C CYS A 274 -36.72 -12.17 -4.07
N ASN A 275 -36.16 -12.10 -2.87
CA ASN A 275 -36.86 -11.63 -1.67
C ASN A 275 -36.56 -10.16 -1.40
N ALA A 276 -37.57 -9.41 -0.96
CA ALA A 276 -37.46 -8.01 -0.54
C ALA A 276 -37.83 -7.86 0.93
N ALA A 277 -36.91 -7.44 1.77
CA ALA A 277 -37.04 -7.37 3.22
C ALA A 277 -36.57 -6.02 3.77
N PHE A 278 -37.49 -5.20 4.26
CA PHE A 278 -37.23 -3.84 4.74
C PHE A 278 -37.71 -3.68 6.18
N GLY A 279 -36.82 -3.42 7.12
CA GLY A 279 -37.13 -3.20 8.54
C GLY A 279 -36.20 -3.93 9.49
N HIS A 280 -36.59 -4.03 10.76
CA HIS A 280 -35.86 -4.80 11.76
C HIS A 280 -36.26 -6.28 11.66
N ALA A 281 -35.31 -7.16 11.28
CA ALA A 281 -35.46 -8.60 11.18
C ALA A 281 -36.67 -9.12 10.34
N PRO A 282 -37.04 -8.48 9.21
CA PRO A 282 -38.03 -9.06 8.31
C PRO A 282 -37.45 -10.31 7.67
N LEU A 283 -38.32 -11.33 7.46
CA LEU A 283 -37.91 -12.64 6.88
C LEU A 283 -36.68 -13.27 7.57
N ALA A 284 -36.45 -12.99 8.85
CA ALA A 284 -35.23 -13.36 9.55
C ALA A 284 -34.96 -14.89 9.56
N LYS A 285 -35.99 -15.72 9.50
CA LYS A 285 -35.88 -17.18 9.49
C LYS A 285 -36.04 -17.80 8.11
N ASN A 286 -36.23 -17.00 7.06
CA ASN A 286 -36.31 -17.54 5.70
C ASN A 286 -35.01 -18.27 5.34
N THR A 287 -35.12 -19.48 4.83
CA THR A 287 -33.95 -20.27 4.40
C THR A 287 -33.91 -20.44 2.88
N THR A 288 -34.96 -20.95 2.31
CA THR A 288 -35.05 -21.29 0.88
C THR A 288 -36.25 -20.63 0.18
N GLY A 289 -37.14 -19.95 0.90
CA GLY A 289 -38.31 -19.28 0.34
C GLY A 289 -37.92 -18.20 -0.66
N ASN A 290 -38.68 -18.10 -1.74
CA ASN A 290 -38.41 -17.19 -2.85
C ASN A 290 -39.56 -16.21 -3.06
N GLN A 291 -39.23 -15.06 -3.68
CA GLN A 291 -40.23 -14.08 -4.14
C GLN A 291 -41.16 -13.57 -3.02
N ASN A 292 -40.60 -13.42 -1.80
CA ASN A 292 -41.33 -12.89 -0.66
C ASN A 292 -41.04 -11.38 -0.48
N THR A 293 -42.06 -10.61 -0.10
CA THR A 293 -41.94 -9.20 0.22
C THR A 293 -42.36 -8.96 1.67
N ALA A 294 -41.47 -8.45 2.49
CA ALA A 294 -41.72 -8.17 3.90
C ALA A 294 -41.28 -6.74 4.25
N VAL A 295 -42.20 -5.91 4.64
CA VAL A 295 -41.94 -4.52 5.03
C VAL A 295 -42.45 -4.28 6.45
N GLY A 296 -41.55 -3.97 7.36
CA GLY A 296 -41.86 -3.67 8.75
C GLY A 296 -41.04 -4.48 9.75
N ASN A 297 -41.24 -4.16 11.05
CA ASN A 297 -40.56 -4.86 12.13
C ASN A 297 -41.07 -6.30 12.25
N LEU A 298 -40.21 -7.29 12.12
CA LEU A 298 -40.49 -8.71 12.19
C LEU A 298 -41.56 -9.21 11.16
N ALA A 299 -41.80 -8.47 10.08
CA ALA A 299 -42.72 -8.91 9.02
C ALA A 299 -42.21 -10.26 8.42
N LEU A 300 -43.11 -11.26 8.30
CA LEU A 300 -42.78 -12.64 7.85
C LEU A 300 -41.59 -13.27 8.59
N CYS A 301 -41.29 -12.88 9.81
CA CYS A 301 -40.09 -13.35 10.53
C CYS A 301 -40.08 -14.86 10.79
N SER A 302 -41.23 -15.54 10.78
CA SER A 302 -41.36 -16.98 10.98
C SER A 302 -41.44 -17.78 9.66
N ASN A 303 -41.46 -17.11 8.50
CA ASN A 303 -41.38 -17.81 7.21
C ASN A 303 -40.02 -18.50 7.07
N THR A 304 -40.02 -19.77 6.71
CA THR A 304 -38.79 -20.54 6.50
C THR A 304 -38.60 -20.91 5.02
N THR A 305 -39.63 -21.45 4.39
CA THR A 305 -39.55 -22.00 3.00
C THR A 305 -40.71 -21.50 2.12
N GLY A 306 -41.69 -20.78 2.66
CA GLY A 306 -42.83 -20.25 1.91
C GLY A 306 -42.42 -19.27 0.82
N ASN A 307 -43.09 -19.33 -0.30
CA ASN A 307 -42.83 -18.50 -1.47
C ASN A 307 -44.01 -17.55 -1.72
N TYR A 308 -43.80 -16.49 -2.52
CA TYR A 308 -44.84 -15.59 -3.02
C TYR A 308 -45.65 -14.90 -1.90
N SER A 309 -45.07 -14.70 -0.74
CA SER A 309 -45.76 -14.11 0.40
C SER A 309 -45.50 -12.62 0.47
N THR A 310 -46.54 -11.83 0.71
CA THR A 310 -46.39 -10.39 0.94
C THR A 310 -46.95 -10.02 2.30
N ALA A 311 -46.18 -9.33 3.12
CA ALA A 311 -46.62 -8.74 4.38
C ALA A 311 -46.08 -7.32 4.57
N VAL A 312 -46.96 -6.41 4.95
CA VAL A 312 -46.61 -5.04 5.30
C VAL A 312 -47.17 -4.75 6.69
N GLY A 313 -46.33 -4.37 7.62
CA GLY A 313 -46.73 -4.08 9.00
C GLY A 313 -45.78 -4.72 10.01
N THR A 314 -46.10 -4.58 11.27
CA THR A 314 -45.38 -5.18 12.41
C THR A 314 -46.02 -6.48 12.83
N LYS A 315 -45.21 -7.44 13.32
CA LYS A 315 -45.74 -8.63 13.99
C LYS A 315 -46.43 -8.26 15.29
#